data_a54cd917985d59e7693c46f71c3eeddc
#
_entry.id   a54cd917985d59e7693c46f71c3eeddc
#
_cell.length_a   1.000
_cell.length_b   1.000
_cell.length_c   1.000
_cell.angle_alpha   90.00
_cell.angle_beta   90.00
_cell.angle_gamma   90.00
#
_symmetry.space_group_name_H-M   'P 1'
#
loop_
_entity.id
_entity.type
_entity.pdbx_description
1 polymer ?
#
loop_
_entity_poly.entity_id
_entity_poly.type
_entity_poly.pdbx_seq_one_letter_code
_entity_poly.pdbx_strand_id
1 'polypeptide(L)'
;MPVTVTRTTVTTTMSSSSGLGSPTIVGSPRVLTQPLGLLRLLQLVSTCVAFSLVASVGAWTGPMGNWSMFTWCFCFSVTLIILIVELGGLQVRFPLSWRNFPITYACYAALFCLSSSIIYPTTYVQFLSHGRSRDHAIAATAFSCIACLAYATEVAWTRARPGEITGYMATVPGLLKVLETFVXXXXXXXXXXXXXXXXXXXXXXXXXXXXXXXXXXAVAILLNLGDCTNVLPISFPTFLSGLALISVLAYATALVLWPLYQFDQKHGGQPRRHMDPGCSRSHVHYVCFWDRRLAVAILTGINLLAYLADLVYSARLVFVRV
;
A
#
# COMPACT_ATOMS: atom_id res chain seq x y z
N MET A 1 8.20 -29.16 -7.97
CA MET A 1 8.05 -28.96 -8.27
C MET A 1 8.34 -28.38 -8.71
N PRO A 2 8.68 -28.15 -8.81
CA PRO A 2 8.89 -27.67 -9.02
C PRO A 2 9.11 -26.86 -9.53
N VAL A 3 9.45 -26.77 -9.52
CA VAL A 3 9.53 -26.26 -9.88
C VAL A 3 9.80 -25.76 -10.46
N THR A 4 10.05 -25.77 -10.40
CA THR A 4 10.20 -25.63 -10.90
C THR A 4 10.32 -25.27 -11.62
N VAL A 5 10.64 -25.39 -11.58
CA VAL A 5 10.69 -25.32 -12.20
C VAL A 5 10.72 -25.07 -12.84
N THR A 6 10.87 -25.07 -12.77
CA THR A 6 10.82 -25.12 -13.32
C THR A 6 10.84 -24.85 -13.81
N ARG A 7 11.05 -25.03 -13.66
CA ARG A 7 11.21 -25.14 -14.01
C ARG A 7 11.51 -25.04 -14.37
N THR A 8 11.74 -25.00 -14.36
CA THR A 8 12.08 -25.21 -14.74
C THR A 8 12.44 -25.15 -15.21
N THR A 9 12.68 -25.20 -15.29
CA THR A 9 13.10 -25.32 -15.78
C THR A 9 13.50 -25.18 -16.17
N VAL A 10 13.83 -25.18 -16.17
CA VAL A 10 14.29 -25.17 -16.51
C VAL A 10 14.66 -25.15 -16.84
N THR A 11 14.87 -25.22 -16.92
CA THR A 11 15.29 -25.35 -17.20
C THR A 11 15.66 -25.40 -17.60
N THR A 12 16.10 -25.54 -17.69
CA THR A 12 16.59 -25.68 -18.03
C THR A 12 16.94 -25.72 -18.57
N THR A 13 17.31 -25.88 -18.79
CA THR A 13 17.77 -25.98 -19.24
C THR A 13 18.19 -25.84 -19.75
N MET A 14 18.81 -25.82 -19.79
CA MET A 14 19.37 -25.67 -20.13
C MET A 14 19.94 -25.66 -20.66
N SER A 15 20.40 -25.78 -20.80
CA SER A 15 21.11 -25.80 -21.14
C SER A 15 21.79 -25.96 -21.62
N SER A 16 22.23 -25.99 -21.72
CA SER A 16 22.91 -26.00 -21.99
C SER A 16 23.53 -25.90 -22.35
N SER A 17 23.92 -25.78 -22.40
CA SER A 17 24.43 -25.55 -22.48
C SER A 17 24.79 -25.29 -22.48
N SER A 18 25.11 -25.11 -22.51
CA SER A 18 25.22 -24.74 -22.24
C SER A 18 25.23 -24.54 -21.88
N GLY A 19 25.28 -24.44 -21.70
CA GLY A 19 25.09 -24.16 -21.02
C GLY A 19 24.96 -23.77 -20.76
N LEU A 20 25.52 -23.71 -20.81
CA LEU A 20 25.24 -23.30 -20.54
C LEU A 20 24.80 -22.87 -20.07
N GLY A 21 25.00 -23.36 -20.48
CA GLY A 21 24.01 -22.97 -19.89
C GLY A 21 23.83 -22.27 -18.68
N SER A 22 24.00 -21.34 -18.75
CA SER A 22 23.77 -20.64 -17.54
C SER A 22 22.28 -20.50 -17.29
N PRO A 23 21.84 -20.83 -16.11
CA PRO A 23 20.44 -20.69 -15.72
C PRO A 23 19.98 -19.25 -15.71
N THR A 24 20.90 -18.33 -15.69
CA THR A 24 20.56 -16.93 -15.78
C THR A 24 19.77 -16.64 -17.03
N ILE A 25 19.90 -17.52 -17.97
CA ILE A 25 19.19 -17.36 -19.21
C ILE A 25 17.72 -17.61 -19.05
N VAL A 26 17.33 -18.13 -17.92
CA VAL A 26 15.92 -18.25 -17.62
C VAL A 26 15.25 -16.90 -17.77
N GLY A 27 15.93 -15.85 -17.37
CA GLY A 27 15.48 -14.53 -17.71
C GLY A 27 15.68 -14.29 -19.19
N SER A 28 14.72 -13.65 -19.82
CA SER A 28 14.83 -13.42 -21.25
C SER A 28 13.98 -12.21 -21.63
N PRO A 29 14.23 -11.66 -22.80
CA PRO A 29 13.39 -10.55 -23.29
C PRO A 29 11.93 -10.93 -23.45
N ARG A 30 11.61 -12.20 -23.47
CA ARG A 30 10.21 -12.60 -23.53
C ARG A 30 9.40 -12.12 -22.36
N VAL A 31 10.05 -11.87 -21.22
CA VAL A 31 9.37 -11.34 -20.05
C VAL A 31 8.63 -10.06 -20.41
N LEU A 32 9.23 -9.26 -21.30
CA LEU A 32 8.63 -7.98 -21.68
C LEU A 32 7.40 -8.14 -22.57
N THR A 33 7.19 -9.30 -23.17
CA THR A 33 6.04 -9.52 -24.05
C THR A 33 4.90 -10.26 -23.36
N GLN A 34 5.13 -10.74 -22.15
CA GLN A 34 4.09 -11.41 -21.39
C GLN A 34 3.20 -10.37 -20.72
N PRO A 35 1.95 -10.74 -20.40
CA PRO A 35 1.03 -9.75 -19.81
C PRO A 35 1.59 -9.06 -18.56
N LEU A 36 2.22 -9.82 -17.68
CA LEU A 36 2.76 -9.26 -16.46
C LEU A 36 3.91 -8.31 -16.75
N GLY A 37 4.77 -8.67 -17.69
CA GLY A 37 5.85 -7.79 -18.10
C GLY A 37 5.35 -6.52 -18.74
N LEU A 38 4.30 -6.65 -19.57
CA LEU A 38 3.71 -5.46 -20.20
C LEU A 38 3.09 -4.54 -19.16
N LEU A 39 2.44 -5.10 -18.14
CA LEU A 39 1.91 -4.28 -17.05
C LEU A 39 3.03 -3.55 -16.34
N ARG A 40 4.15 -4.22 -16.09
CA ARG A 40 5.27 -3.57 -15.41
C ARG A 40 5.89 -2.47 -16.25
N LEU A 41 5.95 -2.67 -17.57
CA LEU A 41 6.40 -1.59 -18.43
C LEU A 41 5.47 -0.39 -18.38
N LEU A 42 4.17 -0.64 -18.37
CA LEU A 42 3.19 0.44 -18.26
C LEU A 42 3.34 1.17 -16.93
N GLN A 43 3.54 0.42 -15.83
CA GLN A 43 3.79 1.03 -14.53
C GLN A 43 5.04 1.91 -14.56
N LEU A 44 6.10 1.39 -15.18
CA LEU A 44 7.37 2.11 -15.25
C LEU A 44 7.22 3.41 -16.03
N VAL A 45 6.62 3.32 -17.21
CA VAL A 45 6.46 4.49 -18.05
C VAL A 45 5.55 5.52 -17.38
N SER A 46 4.43 5.06 -16.80
CA SER A 46 3.47 5.96 -16.18
C SER A 46 4.09 6.72 -15.02
N THR A 47 4.79 6.02 -14.13
CA THR A 47 5.39 6.70 -12.99
C THR A 47 6.53 7.61 -13.42
N CYS A 48 7.31 7.18 -14.40
CA CYS A 48 8.40 8.01 -14.90
C CYS A 48 7.87 9.30 -15.50
N VAL A 49 6.82 9.22 -16.33
CA VAL A 49 6.24 10.41 -16.93
C VAL A 49 5.67 11.33 -15.84
N ALA A 50 5.00 10.74 -14.84
CA ALA A 50 4.40 11.55 -13.79
C ALA A 50 5.46 12.37 -13.04
N PHE A 51 6.53 11.72 -12.55
CA PHE A 51 7.49 12.50 -11.79
C PHE A 51 8.33 13.42 -12.68
N SER A 52 8.55 13.03 -13.94
CA SER A 52 9.31 13.90 -14.85
C SER A 52 8.55 15.16 -15.17
N LEU A 53 7.25 15.05 -15.44
CA LEU A 53 6.43 16.23 -15.72
C LEU A 53 6.43 17.20 -14.56
N VAL A 54 6.24 16.68 -13.35
CA VAL A 54 6.17 17.53 -12.17
C VAL A 54 7.54 18.12 -11.85
N ALA A 55 8.60 17.33 -11.96
CA ALA A 55 9.95 17.82 -11.67
C ALA A 55 10.37 18.90 -12.66
N SER A 56 9.98 18.78 -13.92
CA SER A 56 10.43 19.72 -14.93
C SER A 56 9.90 21.14 -14.71
N VAL A 57 8.76 21.27 -14.03
CA VAL A 57 8.18 22.59 -13.74
C VAL A 57 8.20 22.94 -12.25
N GLY A 58 8.76 22.06 -11.44
CA GLY A 58 8.86 22.31 -10.00
C GLY A 58 7.55 22.34 -9.27
N ALA A 59 6.53 21.65 -9.76
CA ALA A 59 5.20 21.70 -9.17
C ALA A 59 5.03 20.64 -8.08
N TRP A 60 5.91 20.68 -7.06
CA TRP A 60 5.85 19.68 -6.00
C TRP A 60 6.36 20.19 -4.65
N THR A 61 6.04 21.42 -4.32
CA THR A 61 6.42 21.96 -3.03
C THR A 61 5.40 21.54 -1.96
N GLY A 62 5.88 21.46 -0.73
CA GLY A 62 5.03 21.13 0.40
C GLY A 62 4.84 19.63 0.59
N PRO A 63 4.16 19.25 1.69
CA PRO A 63 4.06 17.82 2.03
C PRO A 63 3.26 17.00 1.03
N MET A 64 2.23 17.57 0.42
CA MET A 64 1.42 16.81 -0.54
C MET A 64 2.17 16.59 -1.85
N GLY A 65 2.88 17.61 -2.31
CA GLY A 65 3.73 17.44 -3.49
C GLY A 65 4.86 16.48 -3.22
N ASN A 66 5.47 16.58 -2.05
CA ASN A 66 6.56 15.68 -1.68
C ASN A 66 6.08 14.24 -1.62
N TRP A 67 4.90 14.00 -1.07
CA TRP A 67 4.34 12.66 -1.01
C TRP A 67 4.15 12.08 -2.40
N SER A 68 3.61 12.89 -3.30
CA SER A 68 3.35 12.44 -4.67
C SER A 68 4.65 12.13 -5.40
N MET A 69 5.65 13.01 -5.29
CA MET A 69 6.95 12.75 -5.91
C MET A 69 7.60 11.50 -5.33
N PHE A 70 7.52 11.33 -4.03
CA PHE A 70 8.04 10.12 -3.40
C PHE A 70 7.34 8.88 -3.97
N THR A 71 6.01 8.93 -4.07
CA THR A 71 5.25 7.79 -4.57
C THR A 71 5.71 7.39 -5.97
N TRP A 72 5.76 8.35 -6.87
CA TRP A 72 6.10 8.02 -8.26
C TRP A 72 7.55 7.54 -8.39
N CYS A 73 8.47 8.19 -7.69
CA CYS A 73 9.87 7.79 -7.77
C CYS A 73 10.10 6.43 -7.12
N PHE A 74 9.48 6.20 -5.97
CA PHE A 74 9.59 4.92 -5.28
C PHE A 74 9.01 3.79 -6.13
N CYS A 75 7.82 4.01 -6.67
CA CYS A 75 7.17 2.98 -7.49
C CYS A 75 7.97 2.71 -8.76
N PHE A 76 8.50 3.76 -9.38
CA PHE A 76 9.37 3.56 -10.53
C PHE A 76 10.58 2.70 -10.17
N SER A 77 11.23 3.02 -9.06
CA SER A 77 12.46 2.33 -8.66
C SER A 77 12.21 0.87 -8.36
N VAL A 78 11.17 0.57 -7.57
CA VAL A 78 10.93 -0.82 -7.18
C VAL A 78 10.43 -1.63 -8.37
N THR A 79 9.57 -1.05 -9.21
CA THR A 79 9.13 -1.76 -10.42
C THR A 79 10.31 -2.06 -11.33
N LEU A 80 11.25 -1.11 -11.45
CA LEU A 80 12.45 -1.33 -12.25
C LEU A 80 13.27 -2.49 -11.67
N ILE A 81 13.44 -2.53 -10.36
CA ILE A 81 14.16 -3.63 -9.73
C ILE A 81 13.47 -4.96 -10.00
N ILE A 82 12.15 -5.01 -9.85
CA ILE A 82 11.41 -6.25 -10.11
C ILE A 82 11.60 -6.69 -11.56
N LEU A 83 11.50 -5.75 -12.47
CA LEU A 83 11.65 -6.07 -13.90
C LEU A 83 13.05 -6.58 -14.21
N ILE A 84 14.08 -5.94 -13.63
CA ILE A 84 15.45 -6.37 -13.82
C ILE A 84 15.66 -7.79 -13.27
N VAL A 85 15.11 -8.06 -12.09
CA VAL A 85 15.24 -9.39 -11.49
C VAL A 85 14.59 -10.43 -12.39
N GLU A 86 13.42 -10.13 -12.94
CA GLU A 86 12.74 -11.10 -13.79
C GLU A 86 13.42 -11.25 -15.14
N LEU A 87 13.93 -10.17 -15.71
CA LEU A 87 14.66 -10.27 -16.98
C LEU A 87 15.93 -11.08 -16.82
N GLY A 88 16.58 -10.96 -15.69
CA GLY A 88 17.82 -11.70 -15.44
C GLY A 88 17.62 -13.08 -14.85
N GLY A 89 16.39 -13.47 -14.58
CA GLY A 89 16.14 -14.77 -13.96
C GLY A 89 16.70 -14.88 -12.56
N LEU A 90 16.75 -13.79 -11.82
CA LEU A 90 17.40 -13.74 -10.51
C LEU A 90 16.44 -13.93 -9.34
N GLN A 91 15.23 -14.41 -9.60
CA GLN A 91 14.21 -14.51 -8.55
C GLN A 91 14.68 -15.39 -7.38
N VAL A 92 15.35 -16.48 -7.70
CA VAL A 92 15.81 -17.41 -6.66
C VAL A 92 16.85 -16.77 -5.75
N ARG A 93 17.66 -15.89 -6.30
CA ARG A 93 18.72 -15.24 -5.53
C ARG A 93 18.25 -14.03 -4.76
N PHE A 94 17.04 -13.55 -5.07
CA PHE A 94 16.51 -12.37 -4.39
C PHE A 94 16.20 -12.73 -2.93
N PRO A 95 16.48 -11.85 -1.98
CA PRO A 95 16.29 -12.20 -0.56
C PRO A 95 14.85 -12.33 -0.13
N LEU A 96 13.90 -11.78 -0.90
CA LEU A 96 12.50 -11.85 -0.54
C LEU A 96 11.79 -12.91 -1.38
N SER A 97 10.74 -13.49 -0.82
CA SER A 97 9.96 -14.53 -1.47
C SER A 97 9.30 -13.99 -2.74
N TRP A 98 9.60 -14.61 -3.88
CA TRP A 98 9.02 -14.14 -5.14
C TRP A 98 7.56 -14.57 -5.29
N ARG A 99 7.09 -15.51 -4.46
CA ARG A 99 5.67 -15.83 -4.42
C ARG A 99 4.86 -14.71 -3.75
N ASN A 100 5.50 -13.93 -2.89
CA ASN A 100 4.82 -12.94 -2.07
C ASN A 100 5.21 -11.51 -2.38
N PHE A 101 6.47 -11.25 -2.71
CA PHE A 101 6.94 -9.87 -2.78
C PHE A 101 6.32 -9.07 -3.91
N PRO A 102 6.29 -9.55 -5.16
CA PRO A 102 5.76 -8.67 -6.22
C PRO A 102 4.30 -8.29 -6.02
N ILE A 103 3.45 -9.20 -5.57
CA ILE A 103 2.05 -8.86 -5.39
C ILE A 103 1.85 -7.96 -4.17
N THR A 104 2.64 -8.17 -3.12
CA THR A 104 2.58 -7.27 -1.96
C THR A 104 2.95 -5.86 -2.38
N TYR A 105 4.06 -5.74 -3.11
CA TYR A 105 4.48 -4.43 -3.59
C TYR A 105 3.43 -3.82 -4.52
N ALA A 106 2.90 -4.61 -5.46
CA ALA A 106 1.92 -4.07 -6.41
C ALA A 106 0.69 -3.53 -5.68
N CYS A 107 0.25 -4.22 -4.64
CA CYS A 107 -0.89 -3.76 -3.86
C CYS A 107 -0.58 -2.45 -3.14
N TYR A 108 0.59 -2.36 -2.50
CA TYR A 108 1.01 -1.09 -1.90
C TYR A 108 1.13 0.01 -2.94
N ALA A 109 1.72 -0.30 -4.08
CA ALA A 109 1.91 0.71 -5.11
C ALA A 109 0.58 1.22 -5.65
N ALA A 110 -0.40 0.34 -5.80
CA ALA A 110 -1.74 0.76 -6.21
C ALA A 110 -2.33 1.73 -5.20
N LEU A 111 -2.17 1.44 -3.91
CA LEU A 111 -2.69 2.32 -2.86
C LEU A 111 -1.93 3.65 -2.81
N PHE A 112 -0.60 3.60 -2.95
CA PHE A 112 0.19 4.83 -3.01
C PHE A 112 -0.22 5.70 -4.19
N CYS A 113 -0.37 5.10 -5.36
CA CYS A 113 -0.75 5.87 -6.54
C CYS A 113 -2.19 6.37 -6.44
N LEU A 114 -3.07 5.57 -5.83
CA LEU A 114 -4.43 6.03 -5.61
C LEU A 114 -4.45 7.26 -4.71
N SER A 115 -3.71 7.21 -3.61
CA SER A 115 -3.66 8.35 -2.70
C SER A 115 -3.08 9.58 -3.39
N SER A 116 -2.02 9.41 -4.18
CA SER A 116 -1.45 10.54 -4.91
C SER A 116 -2.41 11.07 -5.96
N SER A 117 -3.16 10.18 -6.63
CA SER A 117 -4.11 10.60 -7.65
C SER A 117 -5.28 11.38 -7.06
N ILE A 118 -5.55 11.22 -5.77
CA ILE A 118 -6.60 11.97 -5.09
C ILE A 118 -6.02 13.20 -4.41
N ILE A 119 -4.94 13.02 -3.65
CA ILE A 119 -4.40 14.08 -2.81
C ILE A 119 -3.75 15.18 -3.63
N TYR A 120 -2.95 14.80 -4.62
CA TYR A 120 -2.20 15.79 -5.39
C TYR A 120 -3.12 16.77 -6.11
N PRO A 121 -4.12 16.32 -6.88
CA PRO A 121 -4.98 17.30 -7.55
C PRO A 121 -5.87 18.09 -6.61
N THR A 122 -6.36 17.51 -5.53
CA THR A 122 -7.32 18.18 -4.67
C THR A 122 -6.68 19.12 -3.67
N THR A 123 -5.44 18.87 -3.28
CA THR A 123 -4.78 19.70 -2.27
C THR A 123 -3.66 20.57 -2.83
N TYR A 124 -3.30 20.38 -4.08
CA TYR A 124 -2.17 21.11 -4.66
C TYR A 124 -2.50 21.69 -6.04
N VAL A 125 -2.86 20.80 -6.98
CA VAL A 125 -2.99 21.22 -8.38
C VAL A 125 -4.10 22.23 -8.58
N GLN A 126 -5.23 22.06 -7.90
CA GLN A 126 -6.38 22.95 -8.11
C GLN A 126 -6.08 24.37 -7.65
N PHE A 127 -5.09 24.58 -6.82
CA PHE A 127 -4.72 25.91 -6.35
C PHE A 127 -3.62 26.56 -7.18
N LEU A 128 -3.08 25.85 -8.17
CA LEU A 128 -2.10 26.44 -9.08
C LEU A 128 -2.81 27.35 -10.08
N SER A 129 -2.14 28.44 -10.45
CA SER A 129 -2.67 29.31 -11.48
C SER A 129 -2.55 28.63 -12.84
N HIS A 130 -3.43 28.99 -13.73
CA HIS A 130 -3.41 28.43 -15.09
C HIS A 130 -2.08 28.71 -15.76
N GLY A 131 -1.57 27.73 -16.47
CA GLY A 131 -0.32 27.86 -17.14
C GLY A 131 0.36 26.52 -17.32
N ARG A 132 1.64 26.59 -17.65
CA ARG A 132 2.42 25.40 -17.97
C ARG A 132 2.56 24.49 -16.77
N SER A 133 2.81 25.05 -15.58
CA SER A 133 2.98 24.20 -14.38
C SER A 133 1.69 23.44 -14.06
N ARG A 134 0.55 24.12 -14.15
CA ARG A 134 -0.72 23.47 -13.88
C ARG A 134 -1.01 22.38 -14.92
N ASP A 135 -0.73 22.66 -16.19
CA ASP A 135 -0.98 21.69 -17.24
C ASP A 135 -0.13 20.44 -17.05
N HIS A 136 1.14 20.63 -16.69
CA HIS A 136 2.02 19.50 -16.40
C HIS A 136 1.54 18.70 -15.19
N ALA A 137 1.07 19.40 -14.17
CA ALA A 137 0.59 18.73 -12.97
C ALA A 137 -0.68 17.91 -13.24
N ILE A 138 -1.57 18.46 -14.09
CA ILE A 138 -2.78 17.73 -14.48
C ILE A 138 -2.41 16.47 -15.27
N ALA A 139 -1.48 16.60 -16.19
CA ALA A 139 -1.01 15.45 -16.97
C ALA A 139 -0.37 14.40 -16.07
N ALA A 140 0.42 14.86 -15.08
CA ALA A 140 1.04 13.93 -14.14
C ALA A 140 -0.02 13.19 -13.34
N THR A 141 -1.09 13.86 -12.95
CA THR A 141 -2.18 13.22 -12.24
C THR A 141 -2.81 12.13 -13.09
N ALA A 142 -3.01 12.40 -14.37
CA ALA A 142 -3.56 11.40 -15.28
C ALA A 142 -2.63 10.17 -15.36
N PHE A 143 -1.32 10.39 -15.47
CA PHE A 143 -0.40 9.26 -15.49
C PHE A 143 -0.33 8.54 -14.17
N SER A 144 -0.52 9.25 -13.06
CA SER A 144 -0.63 8.61 -11.75
C SER A 144 -1.83 7.67 -11.72
N CYS A 145 -2.95 8.09 -12.28
CA CYS A 145 -4.13 7.23 -12.37
C CYS A 145 -3.88 6.00 -13.22
N ILE A 146 -3.17 6.17 -14.33
CA ILE A 146 -2.81 5.04 -15.18
C ILE A 146 -1.94 4.05 -14.39
N ALA A 147 -0.96 4.57 -13.66
CA ALA A 147 -0.11 3.70 -12.84
C ALA A 147 -0.93 2.95 -11.80
N CYS A 148 -1.86 3.66 -11.14
CA CYS A 148 -2.72 3.02 -10.15
C CYS A 148 -3.48 1.85 -10.76
N LEU A 149 -4.08 2.09 -11.92
CA LEU A 149 -4.83 1.02 -12.59
C LEU A 149 -3.93 -0.12 -13.01
N ALA A 150 -2.72 0.19 -13.47
CA ALA A 150 -1.79 -0.86 -13.87
C ALA A 150 -1.38 -1.73 -12.69
N TYR A 151 -1.10 -1.12 -11.54
CA TYR A 151 -0.76 -1.89 -10.36
C TYR A 151 -1.95 -2.71 -9.86
N ALA A 152 -3.15 -2.12 -9.87
CA ALA A 152 -4.34 -2.86 -9.46
C ALA A 152 -4.62 -4.03 -10.41
N THR A 153 -4.39 -3.82 -11.69
CA THR A 153 -4.57 -4.88 -12.67
C THR A 153 -3.57 -6.01 -12.44
N GLU A 154 -2.34 -5.66 -12.07
CA GLU A 154 -1.35 -6.70 -11.75
C GLU A 154 -1.82 -7.55 -10.58
N VAL A 155 -2.36 -6.93 -9.53
CA VAL A 155 -2.87 -7.69 -8.40
C VAL A 155 -4.00 -8.62 -8.84
N ALA A 156 -4.95 -8.09 -9.60
CA ALA A 156 -6.09 -8.89 -10.07
C ALA A 156 -5.63 -10.01 -10.99
N TRP A 157 -4.70 -9.71 -11.88
CA TRP A 157 -4.19 -10.71 -12.82
C TRP A 157 -3.49 -11.85 -12.08
N THR A 158 -2.67 -11.50 -11.10
CA THR A 158 -1.93 -12.51 -10.35
C THR A 158 -2.89 -13.41 -9.58
N ARG A 159 -3.93 -12.84 -8.99
CA ARG A 159 -4.90 -13.63 -8.24
C ARG A 159 -5.76 -14.51 -9.13
N ALA A 160 -6.06 -14.06 -10.33
CA ALA A 160 -7.01 -14.74 -11.20
C ALA A 160 -6.40 -15.89 -11.99
N ARG A 161 -5.08 -16.00 -12.06
CA ARG A 161 -4.45 -17.02 -12.90
C ARG A 161 -4.57 -18.39 -12.27
N PRO A 162 -5.25 -19.31 -12.93
CA PRO A 162 -5.38 -20.66 -12.38
C PRO A 162 -4.08 -21.43 -12.50
N GLY A 163 -3.81 -22.27 -11.50
CA GLY A 163 -2.63 -23.12 -11.52
C GLY A 163 -1.33 -22.45 -11.11
N GLU A 164 -1.36 -21.15 -10.85
CA GLU A 164 -0.17 -20.46 -10.39
C GLU A 164 0.08 -20.76 -8.93
N ILE A 165 1.35 -20.97 -8.60
CA ILE A 165 1.73 -21.14 -7.21
C ILE A 165 1.91 -19.76 -6.62
N THR A 166 1.05 -19.41 -5.68
CA THR A 166 1.13 -18.13 -5.01
C THR A 166 1.23 -18.32 -3.51
N GLY A 167 1.74 -17.30 -2.84
CA GLY A 167 1.87 -17.33 -1.40
C GLY A 167 0.68 -16.73 -0.70
N TYR A 168 0.84 -16.60 0.61
CA TYR A 168 -0.21 -16.03 1.45
C TYR A 168 -0.59 -14.62 1.03
N MET A 169 0.40 -13.83 0.59
CA MET A 169 0.12 -12.42 0.28
C MET A 169 -0.74 -12.25 -0.96
N ALA A 170 -0.95 -13.30 -1.74
CA ALA A 170 -1.90 -13.24 -2.86
C ALA A 170 -3.31 -13.60 -2.46
N THR A 171 -3.52 -14.03 -1.21
CA THR A 171 -4.86 -14.33 -0.73
C THR A 171 -5.57 -13.05 -0.29
N VAL A 172 -6.89 -13.14 -0.13
CA VAL A 172 -7.64 -11.98 0.34
C VAL A 172 -7.15 -11.50 1.70
N PRO A 173 -6.98 -12.37 2.70
CA PRO A 173 -6.46 -11.85 3.98
C PRO A 173 -5.07 -11.28 3.89
N GLY A 174 -4.21 -11.79 3.00
CA GLY A 174 -2.91 -11.18 2.79
C GLY A 174 -2.99 -9.78 2.24
N LEU A 175 -3.84 -9.59 1.23
CA LEU A 175 -4.05 -8.27 0.65
C LEU A 175 -4.76 -7.33 1.63
N LEU A 176 -5.64 -7.87 2.47
CA LEU A 176 -6.25 -7.06 3.52
C LEU A 176 -5.20 -6.51 4.48
N LYS A 177 -4.15 -7.29 4.73
CA LYS A 177 -3.08 -6.81 5.61
C LYS A 177 -2.31 -5.65 5.00
N VAL A 178 -2.14 -5.68 3.68
CA VAL A 178 -1.54 -4.52 2.99
C VAL A 178 -2.43 -3.29 3.20
N LEU A 179 -3.73 -3.44 2.97
CA LEU A 179 -4.66 -2.33 3.15
C LEU A 179 -4.64 -1.82 4.59
N GLU A 180 -4.70 -2.73 5.54
CA GLU A 180 -4.72 -2.35 6.97
C GLU A 180 -3.48 -1.57 7.36
N THR A 181 -2.32 -2.01 6.93
CA THR A 181 -1.08 -1.32 7.26
C THR A 181 -0.99 0.01 6.54
N PHE A 182 -1.42 0.06 5.31
CA PHE A 182 -1.42 1.33 4.56
C PHE A 182 -2.33 2.35 5.24
N VAL A 183 -3.51 1.96 5.60
CA VAL A 183 -4.44 2.87 6.28
C VAL A 183 -3.92 3.29 7.64
N UNK A 184 -3.34 2.56 8.29
CA UNK A 184 -2.74 2.91 9.56
C UNK A 184 -1.55 3.83 9.40
N UNK A 185 -0.98 3.77 8.28
CA UNK A 185 0.14 4.64 7.98
C UNK A 185 -0.40 6.02 7.65
N UNK A 186 -1.54 5.98 6.98
CA UNK A 186 -2.19 7.22 6.63
C UNK A 186 -2.86 7.87 7.82
N UNK A 187 -3.30 7.13 8.81
CA UNK A 187 -3.86 7.64 10.02
C UNK A 187 -2.83 8.17 10.96
N UNK A 188 -1.72 7.58 10.96
CA UNK A 188 -0.59 7.99 11.76
C UNK A 188 0.00 9.29 11.26
N UNK A 189 -0.09 9.39 9.99
CA UNK A 189 0.41 10.59 9.34
C UNK A 189 -0.52 11.77 9.58
N UNK A 190 -1.79 11.44 9.62
CA UNK A 190 -2.78 12.47 9.91
C UNK A 190 -2.92 12.82 11.38
N UNK A 191 -2.56 11.95 12.23
CA UNK A 191 -2.57 12.18 13.63
C UNK A 191 -1.31 12.79 14.16
N UNK A 192 -0.35 12.55 13.65
CA UNK A 192 0.94 13.09 14.02
C UNK A 192 1.04 14.58 13.76
N UNK A 193 0.56 14.86 12.84
CA UNK A 193 0.51 16.25 12.43
C UNK A 193 -0.57 17.02 13.16
N UNK A 194 -1.32 16.28 13.59
CA UNK A 194 -2.35 16.93 14.32
C UNK A 194 -2.01 16.99 15.78
N UNK A 195 -1.18 17.00 16.14
CA UNK A 195 -0.70 17.15 17.44
C UNK A 195 -1.61 17.71 18.42
N UNK A 196 -2.31 18.04 18.10
CA UNK A 196 -3.19 18.72 18.86
C UNK A 196 -4.17 17.84 19.56
N UNK A 197 -4.31 17.31 19.49
CA UNK A 197 -5.20 16.79 20.02
C UNK A 197 -5.37 16.08 21.24
N UNK A 198 -4.49 15.97 21.51
CA UNK A 198 -4.46 15.12 22.38
C UNK A 198 -5.21 15.22 23.65
N UNK A 199 -5.70 15.74 23.76
CA UNK A 199 -6.31 15.97 24.88
C UNK A 199 -6.85 14.80 25.67
N UNK A 200 -7.19 14.07 25.37
CA UNK A 200 -7.75 13.04 26.14
C UNK A 200 -6.76 11.90 26.27
N UNK A 201 -6.73 11.38 27.33
CA UNK A 201 -5.88 10.22 27.57
C UNK A 201 -6.39 9.02 26.88
N UNK A 202 -7.59 9.04 26.68
CA UNK A 202 -8.21 7.97 25.97
C UNK A 202 -7.87 7.95 24.51
N UNK A 203 -7.77 9.01 23.98
CA UNK A 203 -7.41 9.17 22.61
C UNK A 203 -5.98 8.78 22.41
N UNK A 204 -5.23 8.98 23.39
CA UNK A 204 -3.82 8.60 23.34
C UNK A 204 -3.64 7.10 23.51
N UNK A 205 -4.46 6.58 24.20
CA UNK A 205 -4.43 5.16 24.38
C UNK A 205 -4.92 4.44 23.14
N UNK A 206 -5.79 5.00 22.51
CA UNK A 206 -6.35 4.47 21.30
C UNK A 206 -5.37 4.58 20.14
N UNK A 207 -4.71 5.55 20.16
CA UNK A 207 -3.72 5.76 19.15
C UNK A 207 -2.51 4.87 19.38
N UNK A 208 -2.25 4.57 20.57
CA UNK A 208 -1.19 3.67 20.91
C UNK A 208 -1.54 2.21 20.66
N UNK A 209 -2.69 1.96 20.76
CA UNK A 209 -3.19 0.65 20.44
C UNK A 209 -3.28 0.43 18.95
N UNK A 210 -3.60 1.39 18.27
CA UNK A 210 -3.67 1.34 16.83
C UNK A 210 -2.32 1.20 16.21
N UNK A 211 -1.46 1.75 16.87
CA UNK A 211 -0.09 1.68 16.44
C UNK A 211 0.55 0.33 16.79
N UNK A 212 0.13 -0.24 17.82
CA UNK A 212 0.57 -1.55 18.17
C UNK A 212 -0.01 -2.62 17.28
N UNK A 213 -1.19 -2.35 16.84
CA UNK A 213 -1.84 -3.22 15.88
C UNK A 213 -1.23 -3.11 14.50
N UNK A 214 -0.83 -2.05 14.09
CA UNK A 214 -0.18 -1.83 12.84
C UNK A 214 1.21 -2.49 12.83
N UNK A 215 1.84 -2.44 13.94
CA UNK A 215 3.09 -3.11 14.05
C UNK A 215 2.99 -4.66 14.00
N UNK A 216 2.06 -5.13 14.45
CA UNK A 216 1.85 -6.53 14.40
C UNK A 216 1.34 -7.04 13.07
N UNK A 217 0.72 -6.28 12.34
CA UNK A 217 0.30 -6.51 11.01
C UNK A 217 1.45 -6.50 10.06
N ALA A 218 2.36 -5.66 10.20
CA ALA A 218 3.63 -5.60 9.47
C ALA A 218 4.50 -6.84 9.68
N VAL A 219 4.52 -7.28 10.89
CA VAL A 219 5.30 -8.50 11.16
C VAL A 219 4.78 -9.67 10.33
N ALA A 220 3.47 -9.80 10.25
CA ALA A 220 2.93 -10.90 9.45
C ALA A 220 3.35 -10.78 7.99
N ILE A 221 3.31 -9.58 7.45
CA ILE A 221 3.73 -9.37 6.07
C ILE A 221 5.23 -9.70 5.92
N LEU A 222 6.03 -9.19 6.83
CA LEU A 222 7.49 -9.42 6.75
C LEU A 222 7.83 -10.90 6.87
N LEU A 223 7.13 -11.63 7.74
CA LEU A 223 7.36 -13.07 7.85
C LEU A 223 7.04 -13.78 6.55
N ASN A 224 6.00 -13.35 5.85
CA ASN A 224 5.67 -13.93 4.56
C ASN A 224 6.68 -13.53 3.49
N LEU A 225 7.13 -12.28 3.51
CA LEU A 225 8.13 -11.84 2.53
C LEU A 225 9.46 -12.56 2.73
N GLY A 226 9.78 -12.88 3.98
CA GLY A 226 11.01 -13.61 4.28
C GLY A 226 10.85 -15.12 4.25
N ASP A 227 9.65 -15.60 4.00
CA ASP A 227 9.35 -17.04 3.98
C ASP A 227 9.70 -17.70 5.31
N CYS A 228 9.42 -17.04 6.42
CA CYS A 228 9.81 -17.55 7.73
C CYS A 228 8.64 -17.51 8.72
N THR A 229 7.44 -17.87 8.27
CA THR A 229 6.30 -17.91 9.17
C THR A 229 6.43 -18.99 10.24
N ASN A 230 7.31 -19.95 10.05
CA ASN A 230 7.53 -21.02 11.02
C ASN A 230 8.40 -20.59 12.20
N VAL A 231 8.89 -19.36 12.19
CA VAL A 231 9.69 -18.85 13.30
C VAL A 231 8.83 -18.61 14.55
N LEU A 232 7.53 -18.38 14.34
CA LEU A 232 6.64 -18.06 15.46
C LEU A 232 6.49 -19.25 16.41
N PRO A 233 6.38 -18.97 17.72
CA PRO A 233 6.17 -20.06 18.70
C PRO A 233 4.78 -20.67 18.62
N ILE A 234 3.82 -19.99 18.01
CA ILE A 234 2.48 -20.54 17.79
C ILE A 234 2.24 -20.65 16.30
N SER A 235 1.19 -21.38 15.93
CA SER A 235 0.90 -21.55 14.50
C SER A 235 0.53 -20.22 13.88
N PHE A 236 0.88 -20.06 12.60
CA PHE A 236 0.62 -18.82 11.90
C PHE A 236 -0.88 -18.49 11.83
N PRO A 237 -1.78 -19.45 11.52
CA PRO A 237 -3.21 -19.11 11.53
C PRO A 237 -3.71 -18.67 12.89
N THR A 238 -3.23 -19.27 13.98
CA THR A 238 -3.62 -18.84 15.32
C THR A 238 -3.14 -17.42 15.60
N PHE A 239 -1.91 -17.12 15.22
CA PHE A 239 -1.37 -15.78 15.36
C PHE A 239 -2.22 -14.76 14.61
N LEU A 240 -2.58 -15.07 13.35
CA LEU A 240 -3.38 -14.16 12.55
C LEU A 240 -4.77 -13.94 13.13
N SER A 241 -5.40 -15.00 13.62
CA SER A 241 -6.74 -14.88 14.18
C SER A 241 -6.74 -14.03 15.46
N GLY A 242 -5.77 -14.26 16.32
CA GLY A 242 -5.64 -13.47 17.53
C GLY A 242 -5.38 -12.01 17.23
N LEU A 243 -4.48 -11.77 16.29
CA LEU A 243 -4.16 -10.41 15.89
C LEU A 243 -5.38 -9.70 15.31
N ALA A 244 -6.15 -10.40 14.45
CA ALA A 244 -7.34 -9.80 13.86
C ALA A 244 -8.38 -9.48 14.94
N LEU A 245 -8.57 -10.38 15.88
CA LEU A 245 -9.55 -10.13 16.95
C LEU A 245 -9.18 -8.92 17.78
N ILE A 246 -7.93 -8.85 18.21
CA ILE A 246 -7.47 -7.72 19.01
C ILE A 246 -7.61 -6.42 18.21
N SER A 247 -7.28 -6.47 16.93
CA SER A 247 -7.37 -5.28 16.09
C SER A 247 -8.81 -4.81 15.90
N VAL A 248 -9.74 -5.75 15.74
CA VAL A 248 -11.16 -5.38 15.64
C VAL A 248 -11.61 -4.66 16.89
N LEU A 249 -11.26 -5.21 18.06
CA LEU A 249 -11.64 -4.59 19.31
C LEU A 249 -11.03 -3.21 19.47
N ALA A 250 -9.76 -3.07 19.11
CA ALA A 250 -9.09 -1.78 19.22
C ALA A 250 -9.70 -0.74 18.27
N TYR A 251 -9.96 -1.13 17.05
CA TYR A 251 -10.51 -0.20 16.06
C TYR A 251 -11.97 0.15 16.35
N ALA A 252 -12.74 -0.80 16.88
CA ALA A 252 -14.11 -0.51 17.30
C ALA A 252 -14.11 0.53 18.42
N THR A 253 -13.24 0.34 19.40
CA THR A 253 -13.09 1.30 20.49
C THR A 253 -12.68 2.67 19.95
N ALA A 254 -11.69 2.70 19.04
CA ALA A 254 -11.22 3.94 18.50
C ALA A 254 -12.30 4.65 17.67
N LEU A 255 -13.12 3.89 16.96
CA LEU A 255 -14.17 4.49 16.14
C LEU A 255 -15.25 5.15 16.99
N VAL A 256 -15.44 4.67 18.22
CA VAL A 256 -16.35 5.32 19.14
C VAL A 256 -15.69 6.52 19.82
N LEU A 257 -14.50 6.32 20.36
CA LEU A 257 -13.87 7.34 21.20
C LEU A 257 -13.36 8.54 20.39
N TRP A 258 -12.80 8.28 19.20
CA TRP A 258 -12.22 9.39 18.42
C TRP A 258 -13.27 10.40 18.00
N PRO A 259 -14.37 10.01 17.33
CA PRO A 259 -15.40 11.02 17.00
C PRO A 259 -16.02 11.67 18.22
N LEU A 260 -16.16 10.91 19.30
CA LEU A 260 -16.77 11.44 20.51
C LEU A 260 -15.97 12.64 21.04
N TYR A 261 -14.65 12.51 21.13
CA TYR A 261 -13.82 13.58 21.68
C TYR A 261 -13.46 14.65 20.66
N GLN A 262 -13.57 14.35 19.37
CA GLN A 262 -13.19 15.33 18.35
C GLN A 262 -14.37 16.16 17.86
N PHE A 263 -15.57 15.62 17.89
CA PHE A 263 -16.71 16.30 17.29
C PHE A 263 -17.86 16.59 18.23
N ASP A 264 -17.91 15.97 19.40
CA ASP A 264 -18.98 16.22 20.35
C ASP A 264 -18.61 17.42 21.23
N GLN A 265 -19.46 18.46 21.20
CA GLN A 265 -19.18 19.67 21.95
C GLN A 265 -19.15 19.44 23.45
N LYS A 266 -19.94 18.48 23.95
CA LYS A 266 -19.95 18.15 25.38
C LYS A 266 -18.62 17.62 25.85
N HIS A 267 -17.83 17.04 24.97
CA HIS A 267 -16.52 16.49 25.30
C HIS A 267 -15.38 17.36 24.79
N GLY A 268 -15.67 18.63 24.48
CA GLY A 268 -14.64 19.55 24.07
C GLY A 268 -14.34 19.56 22.57
N GLY A 269 -15.14 18.86 21.77
CA GLY A 269 -14.90 18.79 20.35
C GLY A 269 -15.59 19.90 19.58
N GLN A 270 -15.34 19.93 18.27
CA GLN A 270 -15.92 20.89 17.35
C GLN A 270 -16.78 20.15 16.33
N PRO A 271 -18.11 20.23 16.48
CA PRO A 271 -18.99 19.47 15.57
C PRO A 271 -19.09 20.01 14.16
N ARG A 272 -18.73 21.26 13.94
CA ARG A 272 -18.90 21.88 12.62
C ARG A 272 -17.57 22.37 12.09
N ARG A 273 -17.40 22.20 10.79
CA ARG A 273 -16.17 22.58 10.12
C ARG A 273 -15.87 24.06 10.22
N HIS A 274 -16.88 24.90 10.11
CA HIS A 274 -16.66 26.35 10.11
C HIS A 274 -16.23 26.87 11.48
N MET A 275 -16.36 26.08 12.53
CA MET A 275 -15.87 26.49 13.85
C MET A 275 -14.36 26.46 13.96
N ASP A 276 -13.70 25.80 13.02
CA ASP A 276 -12.24 25.74 12.99
C ASP A 276 -11.73 26.91 12.16
N PRO A 277 -10.99 27.85 12.78
CA PRO A 277 -10.50 29.01 12.00
C PRO A 277 -9.58 28.64 10.86
N GLY A 278 -8.85 27.52 10.97
CA GLY A 278 -7.99 27.10 9.89
C GLY A 278 -8.72 26.67 8.66
N CYS A 279 -9.98 26.22 8.80
CA CYS A 279 -10.77 25.76 7.67
C CYS A 279 -11.42 26.88 6.89
N SER A 280 -11.47 28.07 7.44
CA SER A 280 -12.11 29.19 6.77
C SER A 280 -11.18 29.88 5.76
N ARG A 281 -9.90 29.57 5.80
CA ARG A 281 -8.95 30.13 4.85
C ARG A 281 -9.00 29.34 3.56
N SER A 282 -9.13 30.01 2.45
CA SER A 282 -9.40 29.35 1.18
C SER A 282 -8.17 29.12 0.32
N HIS A 283 -7.04 29.71 0.64
CA HIS A 283 -5.87 29.67 -0.24
C HIS A 283 -4.76 28.76 0.21
N VAL A 284 -5.00 27.94 1.22
CA VAL A 284 -3.95 27.13 1.79
C VAL A 284 -3.78 25.84 1.01
N HIS A 285 -2.53 25.42 0.91
CA HIS A 285 -2.16 24.18 0.25
C HIS A 285 -2.00 23.06 1.27
N TYR A 286 -2.84 23.04 2.27
CA TYR A 286 -2.83 21.97 3.26
C TYR A 286 -4.25 21.71 3.74
N VAL A 287 -4.42 20.54 4.34
CA VAL A 287 -5.71 20.12 4.86
C VAL A 287 -5.89 20.73 6.25
N CYS A 288 -7.02 21.37 6.51
CA CYS A 288 -7.24 22.01 7.81
C CYS A 288 -7.48 20.96 8.90
N PHE A 289 -7.38 21.41 10.16
CA PHE A 289 -7.46 20.49 11.29
C PHE A 289 -8.77 19.72 11.33
N TRP A 290 -9.88 20.39 11.12
CA TRP A 290 -11.17 19.70 11.19
C TRP A 290 -11.27 18.61 10.13
N ASP A 291 -10.81 18.91 8.91
CA ASP A 291 -10.80 17.92 7.83
C ASP A 291 -9.88 16.74 8.17
N ARG A 292 -8.76 17.01 8.83
CA ARG A 292 -7.85 15.95 9.21
C ARG A 292 -8.47 15.05 10.27
N ARG A 293 -9.17 15.63 11.23
CA ARG A 293 -9.85 14.82 12.24
C ARG A 293 -10.94 13.96 11.63
N LEU A 294 -11.68 14.54 10.68
CA LEU A 294 -12.69 13.77 9.97
C LEU A 294 -12.06 12.63 9.17
N ALA A 295 -10.93 12.92 8.51
CA ALA A 295 -10.23 11.89 7.75
C ALA A 295 -9.80 10.74 8.66
N VAL A 296 -9.30 11.05 9.85
CA VAL A 296 -8.90 10.00 10.79
C VAL A 296 -10.12 9.14 11.17
N ALA A 297 -11.27 9.76 11.39
CA ALA A 297 -12.48 9.00 11.73
C ALA A 297 -12.89 8.08 10.57
N ILE A 298 -12.85 8.61 9.36
CA ILE A 298 -13.23 7.82 8.17
C ILE A 298 -12.25 6.66 7.97
N LEU A 299 -10.96 6.93 8.08
CA LEU A 299 -9.95 5.88 7.91
C LEU A 299 -10.05 4.82 9.01
N THR A 300 -10.38 5.25 10.23
CA THR A 300 -10.59 4.28 11.31
C THR A 300 -11.76 3.36 10.98
N GLY A 301 -12.84 3.92 10.44
CA GLY A 301 -13.97 3.11 10.02
C GLY A 301 -13.61 2.14 8.91
N ILE A 302 -12.87 2.62 7.92
CA ILE A 302 -12.44 1.77 6.81
C ILE A 302 -11.58 0.62 7.34
N ASN A 303 -10.66 0.92 8.24
CA ASN A 303 -9.79 -0.13 8.77
C ASN A 303 -10.55 -1.10 9.67
N LEU A 304 -11.56 -0.61 10.38
CA LEU A 304 -12.40 -1.54 11.14
C LEU A 304 -13.07 -2.55 10.21
N LEU A 305 -13.61 -2.07 9.09
CA LEU A 305 -14.23 -2.97 8.12
C LEU A 305 -13.21 -3.96 7.55
N ALA A 306 -12.00 -3.47 7.26
CA ALA A 306 -10.96 -4.35 6.75
C ALA A 306 -10.59 -5.42 7.78
N TYR A 307 -10.45 -5.05 9.04
CA TYR A 307 -10.11 -6.02 10.08
C TYR A 307 -11.26 -6.98 10.35
N LEU A 308 -12.51 -6.53 10.22
CA LEU A 308 -13.64 -7.46 10.35
C LEU A 308 -13.59 -8.53 9.26
N ALA A 309 -13.34 -8.11 8.02
CA ALA A 309 -13.18 -9.07 6.94
C ALA A 309 -11.99 -9.99 7.19
N ASP A 310 -10.89 -9.42 7.65
CA ASP A 310 -9.69 -10.19 7.96
C ASP A 310 -9.98 -11.23 9.05
N LEU A 311 -10.73 -10.82 10.06
CA LEU A 311 -11.09 -11.74 11.15
C LEU A 311 -11.90 -12.92 10.63
N VAL A 312 -12.86 -12.65 9.74
CA VAL A 312 -13.65 -13.73 9.17
C VAL A 312 -12.78 -14.71 8.41
N TYR A 313 -11.91 -14.21 7.53
CA TYR A 313 -11.03 -15.08 6.74
C TYR A 313 -10.03 -15.81 7.62
N SER A 314 -9.48 -15.14 8.61
CA SER A 314 -8.48 -15.76 9.48
C SER A 314 -9.09 -16.81 10.39
N ALA A 315 -10.29 -16.55 10.89
CA ALA A 315 -10.98 -17.52 11.73
C ALA A 315 -11.31 -18.79 10.95
N ARG A 316 -11.65 -18.64 9.67
CA ARG A 316 -11.94 -19.80 8.85
C ARG A 316 -10.72 -20.70 8.70
N LEU A 317 -9.52 -20.11 8.66
CA LEU A 317 -8.32 -20.92 8.60
C LEU A 317 -8.12 -21.77 9.85
N VAL A 318 -8.55 -21.25 11.00
CA VAL A 318 -8.37 -21.98 12.25
C VAL A 318 -9.48 -23.01 12.45
N PHE A 319 -10.74 -22.61 12.24
CA PHE A 319 -11.88 -23.44 12.64
C PHE A 319 -12.35 -24.39 11.53
N VAL A 320 -12.28 -23.96 10.29
CA VAL A 320 -12.78 -24.79 9.19
C VAL A 320 -11.80 -25.91 8.85
N ARG A 321 -10.51 -25.61 8.91
CA ARG A 321 -9.51 -26.60 8.56
C ARG A 321 -9.37 -27.70 9.60
N VAL A 322 -9.83 -27.44 10.79
CA VAL A 322 -9.85 -28.46 11.82
C VAL A 322 -11.00 -29.42 11.60
#